data_279391b3ee42edf1b69fb16a4dca300b
#
_entry.id   279391b3ee42edf1b69fb16a4dca300b
#
_cell.length_a   1.000
_cell.length_b   1.000
_cell.length_c   1.000
_cell.angle_alpha   90.00
_cell.angle_beta   90.00
_cell.angle_gamma   90.00
#
_symmetry.space_group_name_H-M   'P 1'
#
loop_
_entity.id
_entity.type
_entity.pdbx_description
1 polymer ?
#
loop_
_entity_poly.entity_id
_entity_poly.type
_entity_poly.pdbx_seq_one_letter_code
_entity_poly.pdbx_strand_id
1 'polypeptide(L)'
;LSFLRNWTILVLLLLWCTSCSFQDSEEINLTLNAQAAGRPGLYSLSGTTNLPDQSQITVAAIRDLRFPDQAVYRDESYSPYSILDRQVVRVEDGKWQATLNLWQVAPDGHFREAWQLDQSPIGDSLQPSDNVSFVALFDPQGQLPTVENQTIQTPELEGQLVRFTNEGEPYLKVTQSQRIPLPTGRKTPPVVKPEDRNWGWGTQRYELPPESPAPKNVRPPTLETEQTNQPLLPSEFLR
;
A
#
# COMPACT_ATOMS: atom_id res chain seq x y z
N LEU A 1 71.41 -0.83 -19.62
CA LEU A 1 70.85 -0.17 -18.43
C LEU A 1 69.49 0.51 -18.72
N SER A 2 69.27 1.07 -19.90
CA SER A 2 68.01 1.73 -20.29
C SER A 2 66.86 0.75 -20.53
N PHE A 3 67.11 -0.45 -20.98
CA PHE A 3 66.14 -1.48 -21.29
C PHE A 3 65.46 -2.05 -20.01
N LEU A 4 66.25 -2.28 -18.96
CA LEU A 4 65.76 -2.75 -17.66
C LEU A 4 64.87 -1.69 -16.97
N ARG A 5 65.22 -0.40 -17.13
CA ARG A 5 64.42 0.70 -16.54
C ARG A 5 63.07 0.86 -17.20
N ASN A 6 62.98 0.66 -18.49
CA ASN A 6 61.72 0.73 -19.21
C ASN A 6 60.80 -0.49 -18.92
N TRP A 7 61.39 -1.66 -18.69
CA TRP A 7 60.62 -2.86 -18.34
C TRP A 7 60.04 -2.80 -16.92
N THR A 8 60.81 -2.24 -15.96
CA THR A 8 60.30 -2.03 -14.59
C THR A 8 59.14 -1.03 -14.56
N ILE A 9 59.18 0.03 -15.38
CA ILE A 9 58.05 0.98 -15.49
C ILE A 9 56.84 0.32 -16.12
N LEU A 10 56.99 -0.53 -17.12
CA LEU A 10 55.90 -1.25 -17.76
C LEU A 10 55.21 -2.24 -16.79
N VAL A 11 56.00 -2.96 -15.98
CA VAL A 11 55.48 -3.90 -14.96
C VAL A 11 54.75 -3.14 -13.84
N LEU A 12 55.26 -1.96 -13.45
CA LEU A 12 54.59 -1.13 -12.44
C LEU A 12 53.26 -0.55 -12.93
N LEU A 13 53.17 -0.18 -14.21
CA LEU A 13 51.95 0.28 -14.85
C LEU A 13 50.90 -0.83 -14.98
N LEU A 14 51.31 -2.06 -15.25
CA LEU A 14 50.43 -3.23 -15.30
C LEU A 14 49.89 -3.62 -13.94
N LEU A 15 50.63 -3.40 -12.86
CA LEU A 15 50.17 -3.63 -11.48
C LEU A 15 49.12 -2.60 -11.00
N TRP A 16 49.07 -1.40 -11.60
CA TRP A 16 48.06 -0.40 -11.26
C TRP A 16 46.70 -0.63 -11.93
N CYS A 17 46.61 -1.46 -12.96
CA CYS A 17 45.35 -1.76 -13.65
C CYS A 17 44.52 -2.87 -13.00
N THR A 18 45.02 -3.52 -11.92
CA THR A 18 44.28 -4.62 -11.28
C THR A 18 43.39 -4.19 -10.10
N SER A 19 43.22 -2.88 -9.87
CA SER A 19 42.28 -2.36 -8.85
C SER A 19 40.87 -2.14 -9.42
N CYS A 20 40.37 -3.02 -10.30
CA CYS A 20 38.93 -3.20 -10.40
C CYS A 20 38.51 -3.99 -9.16
N SER A 21 38.21 -3.29 -8.07
CA SER A 21 37.37 -3.88 -7.04
C SER A 21 36.02 -4.16 -7.72
N PHE A 22 35.76 -5.42 -8.03
CA PHE A 22 34.39 -5.91 -8.16
C PHE A 22 33.74 -5.55 -6.84
N GLN A 23 32.95 -4.51 -6.85
CA GLN A 23 32.00 -4.27 -5.78
C GLN A 23 30.95 -5.35 -5.99
N ASP A 24 31.11 -6.47 -5.27
CA ASP A 24 30.04 -7.45 -5.15
C ASP A 24 28.84 -6.66 -4.62
N SER A 25 27.89 -6.34 -5.49
CA SER A 25 26.61 -5.84 -5.06
C SER A 25 25.99 -6.97 -4.24
N GLU A 26 25.91 -6.77 -2.93
CA GLU A 26 25.34 -7.76 -2.01
C GLU A 26 23.86 -7.95 -2.38
N GLU A 27 23.52 -9.14 -2.86
CA GLU A 27 22.13 -9.48 -3.19
C GLU A 27 21.26 -9.23 -1.97
N ILE A 28 20.21 -8.43 -2.14
CA ILE A 28 19.31 -8.10 -1.03
C ILE A 28 18.45 -9.30 -0.71
N ASN A 29 18.55 -9.72 0.54
CA ASN A 29 17.75 -10.81 1.11
C ASN A 29 16.55 -10.22 1.86
N LEU A 30 15.36 -10.78 1.61
CA LEU A 30 14.15 -10.50 2.35
C LEU A 30 13.41 -11.82 2.58
N THR A 31 13.25 -12.22 3.84
CA THR A 31 12.53 -13.44 4.21
C THR A 31 11.17 -13.12 4.81
N LEU A 32 10.23 -14.06 4.71
CA LEU A 32 8.89 -13.96 5.28
C LEU A 32 8.50 -15.31 5.88
N ASN A 33 8.05 -15.28 7.14
CA ASN A 33 7.45 -16.41 7.82
C ASN A 33 6.14 -15.96 8.47
N ALA A 34 5.02 -16.53 8.06
CA ALA A 34 3.71 -16.25 8.60
C ALA A 34 3.19 -17.43 9.41
N GLN A 35 2.75 -17.18 10.65
CA GLN A 35 2.24 -18.19 11.57
C GLN A 35 0.95 -17.72 12.25
N ALA A 36 0.03 -18.65 12.51
CA ALA A 36 -1.17 -18.35 13.28
C ALA A 36 -0.81 -17.93 14.72
N ALA A 37 -1.43 -16.86 15.22
CA ALA A 37 -1.12 -16.25 16.50
C ALA A 37 -2.33 -16.22 17.44
N GLY A 38 -2.38 -17.18 18.36
CA GLY A 38 -3.24 -17.18 19.55
C GLY A 38 -4.74 -17.28 19.31
N ARG A 39 -5.31 -16.57 18.34
CA ARG A 39 -6.75 -16.59 18.03
C ARG A 39 -6.98 -16.74 16.52
N PRO A 40 -8.12 -17.31 16.11
CA PRO A 40 -8.48 -17.40 14.69
C PRO A 40 -8.45 -16.02 14.02
N GLY A 41 -7.93 -15.99 12.80
CA GLY A 41 -7.80 -14.76 12.00
C GLY A 41 -6.62 -13.86 12.37
N LEU A 42 -5.87 -14.15 13.45
CA LEU A 42 -4.69 -13.38 13.84
C LEU A 42 -3.43 -14.13 13.40
N TYR A 43 -2.52 -13.43 12.74
CA TYR A 43 -1.26 -13.97 12.24
C TYR A 43 -0.08 -13.10 12.64
N SER A 44 0.99 -13.75 13.11
CA SER A 44 2.28 -13.12 13.33
C SER A 44 3.15 -13.36 12.12
N LEU A 45 3.69 -12.29 11.56
CA LEU A 45 4.62 -12.32 10.45
C LEU A 45 5.97 -11.85 10.94
N SER A 46 7.02 -12.52 10.50
CA SER A 46 8.40 -12.14 10.83
C SER A 46 9.32 -12.47 9.67
N GLY A 47 10.46 -11.82 9.65
CA GLY A 47 11.48 -12.10 8.64
C GLY A 47 12.81 -11.46 8.99
N THR A 48 13.80 -11.79 8.17
CA THR A 48 15.14 -11.22 8.21
C THR A 48 15.45 -10.54 6.89
N THR A 49 16.33 -9.56 6.93
CA THR A 49 16.79 -8.83 5.75
C THR A 49 18.16 -8.22 6.02
N ASN A 50 18.92 -7.94 4.95
CA ASN A 50 20.13 -7.13 4.98
C ASN A 50 19.86 -5.67 4.55
N LEU A 51 18.59 -5.27 4.47
CA LEU A 51 18.24 -3.86 4.28
C LEU A 51 18.74 -3.02 5.46
N PRO A 52 19.07 -1.75 5.25
CA PRO A 52 19.46 -0.84 6.32
C PRO A 52 18.41 -0.76 7.43
N ASP A 53 18.86 -0.55 8.66
CA ASP A 53 17.97 -0.29 9.78
C ASP A 53 17.06 0.91 9.50
N GLN A 54 15.84 0.86 10.05
CA GLN A 54 14.77 1.83 9.81
C GLN A 54 14.14 1.74 8.40
N SER A 55 14.62 0.86 7.50
CA SER A 55 13.91 0.58 6.24
C SER A 55 12.47 0.17 6.52
N GLN A 56 11.54 0.71 5.76
CA GLN A 56 10.12 0.40 5.90
C GLN A 56 9.73 -0.75 4.99
N ILE A 57 9.14 -1.79 5.57
CA ILE A 57 8.57 -2.93 4.87
C ILE A 57 7.06 -2.88 4.99
N THR A 58 6.37 -2.88 3.86
CA THR A 58 4.91 -3.05 3.83
C THR A 58 4.58 -4.54 3.86
N VAL A 59 3.78 -4.93 4.85
CA VAL A 59 3.31 -6.31 5.02
C VAL A 59 1.81 -6.36 4.82
N ALA A 60 1.31 -7.30 4.05
CA ALA A 60 -0.12 -7.44 3.77
C ALA A 60 -0.54 -8.90 3.69
N ALA A 61 -1.83 -9.15 4.01
CA ALA A 61 -2.51 -10.39 3.74
C ALA A 61 -3.55 -10.17 2.63
N ILE A 62 -3.47 -10.96 1.57
CA ILE A 62 -4.27 -10.79 0.35
C ILE A 62 -5.03 -12.08 0.08
N ARG A 63 -6.33 -11.96 -0.19
CA ARG A 63 -7.16 -13.05 -0.71
C ARG A 63 -7.56 -12.75 -2.14
N ASP A 64 -7.23 -13.67 -3.03
CA ASP A 64 -7.70 -13.60 -4.40
C ASP A 64 -9.20 -13.93 -4.45
N LEU A 65 -9.92 -13.18 -5.26
CA LEU A 65 -11.35 -13.30 -5.48
C LEU A 65 -11.62 -13.66 -6.94
N ARG A 66 -12.78 -14.23 -7.22
CA ARG A 66 -13.20 -14.59 -8.59
C ARG A 66 -14.65 -14.18 -8.80
N PHE A 67 -14.97 -13.77 -10.00
CA PHE A 67 -16.36 -13.64 -10.41
C PHE A 67 -16.94 -15.02 -10.76
N PRO A 68 -18.16 -15.34 -10.32
CA PRO A 68 -18.80 -16.65 -10.60
C PRO A 68 -18.98 -16.90 -12.11
N ASP A 69 -19.23 -15.85 -12.88
CA ASP A 69 -19.41 -15.90 -14.33
C ASP A 69 -18.17 -15.38 -15.07
N GLN A 70 -17.18 -16.24 -15.25
CA GLN A 70 -16.00 -15.92 -16.09
C GLN A 70 -16.35 -15.57 -17.56
N ALA A 71 -17.59 -15.84 -18.00
CA ALA A 71 -18.03 -15.53 -19.36
C ALA A 71 -18.16 -14.04 -19.67
N VAL A 72 -18.32 -13.19 -18.64
CA VAL A 72 -18.51 -11.73 -18.79
C VAL A 72 -17.20 -10.96 -18.81
N TYR A 73 -16.18 -11.45 -18.11
CA TYR A 73 -14.85 -10.83 -18.04
C TYR A 73 -13.81 -11.74 -18.69
N ARG A 74 -13.69 -11.68 -20.03
CA ARG A 74 -12.68 -12.42 -20.79
C ARG A 74 -11.25 -11.87 -20.64
N ASP A 75 -11.07 -10.82 -19.87
CA ASP A 75 -9.75 -10.27 -19.64
C ASP A 75 -9.11 -10.96 -18.43
N GLU A 76 -8.25 -11.93 -18.70
CA GLU A 76 -7.46 -12.68 -17.71
C GLU A 76 -6.53 -11.74 -16.89
N SER A 77 -6.33 -10.51 -17.34
CA SER A 77 -5.48 -9.51 -16.67
C SER A 77 -6.16 -8.87 -15.47
N TYR A 78 -7.47 -9.02 -15.29
CA TYR A 78 -8.20 -8.45 -14.15
C TYR A 78 -8.69 -9.54 -13.19
N SER A 79 -7.85 -9.91 -12.24
CA SER A 79 -8.23 -10.76 -11.10
C SER A 79 -8.49 -9.88 -9.87
N PRO A 80 -9.74 -9.77 -9.39
CA PRO A 80 -10.03 -9.02 -8.19
C PRO A 80 -9.36 -9.68 -6.98
N TYR A 81 -8.95 -8.88 -6.03
CA TYR A 81 -8.39 -9.32 -4.75
C TYR A 81 -8.85 -8.42 -3.62
N SER A 82 -8.76 -8.93 -2.40
CA SER A 82 -8.99 -8.14 -1.19
C SER A 82 -7.74 -8.12 -0.32
N ILE A 83 -7.36 -6.94 0.11
CA ILE A 83 -6.38 -6.76 1.19
C ILE A 83 -7.13 -6.93 2.49
N LEU A 84 -6.85 -8.02 3.22
CA LEU A 84 -7.53 -8.36 4.48
C LEU A 84 -7.01 -7.51 5.63
N ASP A 85 -5.69 -7.31 5.66
CA ASP A 85 -5.01 -6.40 6.58
C ASP A 85 -3.65 -5.99 6.01
N ARG A 86 -3.14 -4.83 6.43
CA ARG A 86 -1.87 -4.27 5.98
C ARG A 86 -1.22 -3.45 7.08
N GLN A 87 0.08 -3.61 7.25
CA GLN A 87 0.91 -2.82 8.16
C GLN A 87 2.20 -2.37 7.48
N VAL A 88 2.76 -1.28 7.94
CA VAL A 88 4.11 -0.85 7.62
C VAL A 88 4.95 -1.03 8.88
N VAL A 89 6.03 -1.78 8.77
CA VAL A 89 6.95 -2.08 9.86
C VAL A 89 8.35 -1.61 9.50
N ARG A 90 9.20 -1.44 10.51
CA ARG A 90 10.59 -1.05 10.33
C ARG A 90 11.53 -2.22 10.56
N VAL A 91 12.66 -2.18 9.87
CA VAL A 91 13.77 -3.10 10.10
C VAL A 91 14.53 -2.62 11.35
N GLU A 92 14.80 -3.55 12.26
CA GLU A 92 15.61 -3.36 13.46
C GLU A 92 16.57 -4.54 13.59
N ASP A 93 17.88 -4.28 13.62
CA ASP A 93 18.92 -5.30 13.68
C ASP A 93 18.75 -6.42 12.62
N GLY A 94 18.43 -6.03 11.38
CA GLY A 94 18.22 -6.95 10.26
C GLY A 94 16.97 -7.83 10.39
N LYS A 95 16.02 -7.48 11.25
CA LYS A 95 14.77 -8.21 11.49
C LYS A 95 13.57 -7.30 11.37
N TRP A 96 12.41 -7.89 11.06
CA TRP A 96 11.15 -7.19 11.07
C TRP A 96 10.04 -8.10 11.57
N GLN A 97 8.98 -7.52 12.14
CA GLN A 97 7.85 -8.24 12.70
C GLN A 97 6.56 -7.44 12.52
N ALA A 98 5.46 -8.15 12.21
CA ALA A 98 4.11 -7.59 12.08
C ALA A 98 3.09 -8.53 12.70
N THR A 99 1.91 -8.00 13.03
CA THR A 99 0.75 -8.80 13.42
C THR A 99 -0.45 -8.38 12.61
N LEU A 100 -0.96 -9.27 11.75
CA LEU A 100 -2.11 -8.99 10.89
C LEU A 100 -3.38 -9.66 11.45
N ASN A 101 -4.47 -8.92 11.42
CA ASN A 101 -5.79 -9.40 11.82
C ASN A 101 -6.70 -9.50 10.59
N LEU A 102 -6.83 -10.70 10.03
CA LEU A 102 -7.55 -10.96 8.79
C LEU A 102 -9.07 -10.83 8.94
N TRP A 103 -9.58 -10.92 10.16
CA TRP A 103 -11.01 -10.97 10.44
C TRP A 103 -11.47 -9.75 11.23
N GLN A 104 -12.55 -9.16 10.78
CA GLN A 104 -13.22 -8.03 11.43
C GLN A 104 -14.56 -8.49 12.01
N VAL A 105 -15.04 -7.78 13.03
CA VAL A 105 -16.37 -8.02 13.60
C VAL A 105 -17.36 -7.13 12.88
N ALA A 106 -18.28 -7.74 12.14
CA ALA A 106 -19.36 -7.04 11.45
C ALA A 106 -20.40 -6.48 12.45
N PRO A 107 -21.26 -5.54 12.05
CA PRO A 107 -22.30 -4.98 12.91
C PRO A 107 -23.27 -6.02 13.48
N ASP A 108 -23.46 -7.15 12.80
CA ASP A 108 -24.26 -8.29 13.26
C ASP A 108 -23.51 -9.21 14.25
N GLY A 109 -22.26 -8.90 14.57
CA GLY A 109 -21.39 -9.65 15.46
C GLY A 109 -20.64 -10.81 14.79
N HIS A 110 -20.90 -11.14 13.55
CA HIS A 110 -20.17 -12.18 12.84
C HIS A 110 -18.75 -11.73 12.47
N PHE A 111 -17.80 -12.67 12.50
CA PHE A 111 -16.48 -12.43 11.93
C PHE A 111 -16.58 -12.45 10.41
N ARG A 112 -15.98 -11.46 9.77
CA ARG A 112 -15.93 -11.32 8.31
C ARG A 112 -14.56 -10.83 7.85
N GLU A 113 -14.19 -11.15 6.61
CA GLU A 113 -13.07 -10.53 5.92
C GLU A 113 -13.50 -9.20 5.30
N ALA A 114 -12.53 -8.33 4.97
CA ALA A 114 -12.79 -6.99 4.47
C ALA A 114 -13.75 -6.97 3.27
N TRP A 115 -13.59 -7.85 2.30
CA TRP A 115 -14.44 -7.93 1.11
C TRP A 115 -15.89 -8.36 1.42
N GLN A 116 -16.13 -9.10 2.51
CA GLN A 116 -17.48 -9.50 2.94
C GLN A 116 -18.22 -8.36 3.64
N LEU A 117 -17.54 -7.28 3.99
CA LEU A 117 -18.14 -6.07 4.58
C LEU A 117 -18.56 -5.06 3.50
N ASP A 118 -18.11 -5.25 2.28
CA ASP A 118 -18.55 -4.47 1.13
C ASP A 118 -19.98 -4.87 0.76
N GLN A 119 -20.95 -3.98 1.02
CA GLN A 119 -22.35 -4.17 0.73
C GLN A 119 -22.73 -3.88 -0.73
N SER A 120 -21.73 -3.79 -1.61
CA SER A 120 -22.01 -3.62 -3.03
C SER A 120 -22.56 -4.92 -3.64
N PRO A 121 -23.44 -4.85 -4.65
CA PRO A 121 -23.92 -6.03 -5.37
C PRO A 121 -22.79 -6.88 -5.99
N ILE A 122 -21.64 -6.27 -6.22
CA ILE A 122 -20.45 -6.94 -6.74
C ILE A 122 -19.81 -7.78 -5.63
N GLY A 123 -19.71 -7.27 -4.41
CA GLY A 123 -19.13 -7.97 -3.26
C GLY A 123 -19.84 -9.30 -2.98
N ASP A 124 -21.16 -9.30 -3.02
CA ASP A 124 -21.98 -10.50 -2.75
C ASP A 124 -21.81 -11.61 -3.78
N SER A 125 -21.35 -11.29 -4.99
CA SER A 125 -21.17 -12.25 -6.07
C SER A 125 -19.75 -12.85 -6.14
N LEU A 126 -18.78 -12.30 -5.40
CA LEU A 126 -17.38 -12.74 -5.46
C LEU A 126 -17.17 -14.08 -4.74
N GLN A 127 -16.36 -14.93 -5.35
CA GLN A 127 -15.93 -16.22 -4.78
C GLN A 127 -14.48 -16.10 -4.29
N PRO A 128 -14.20 -16.35 -3.00
CA PRO A 128 -12.85 -16.29 -2.47
C PRO A 128 -12.04 -17.52 -2.83
N SER A 129 -10.73 -17.33 -3.01
CA SER A 129 -9.75 -18.43 -3.01
C SER A 129 -9.65 -19.05 -1.61
N ASP A 130 -9.33 -20.36 -1.54
CA ASP A 130 -9.01 -21.04 -0.27
C ASP A 130 -7.73 -20.50 0.38
N ASN A 131 -6.83 -19.93 -0.42
CA ASN A 131 -5.52 -19.45 0.02
C ASN A 131 -5.54 -17.96 0.30
N VAL A 132 -4.78 -17.57 1.32
CA VAL A 132 -4.37 -16.19 1.60
C VAL A 132 -2.88 -16.09 1.33
N SER A 133 -2.49 -15.07 0.59
CA SER A 133 -1.11 -14.74 0.29
C SER A 133 -0.63 -13.65 1.26
N PHE A 134 0.32 -14.00 2.13
CA PHE A 134 1.07 -13.03 2.92
C PHE A 134 2.21 -12.48 2.07
N VAL A 135 2.35 -11.17 2.03
CA VAL A 135 3.32 -10.47 1.20
C VAL A 135 4.13 -9.53 2.09
N ALA A 136 5.46 -9.55 1.94
CA ALA A 136 6.31 -8.49 2.43
C ALA A 136 6.95 -7.78 1.22
N LEU A 137 6.88 -6.46 1.22
CA LEU A 137 7.26 -5.61 0.11
C LEU A 137 8.17 -4.48 0.63
N PHE A 138 9.32 -4.32 0.00
CA PHE A 138 10.17 -3.15 0.18
C PHE A 138 10.17 -2.32 -1.11
N ASP A 139 9.72 -1.08 -0.98
CA ASP A 139 9.70 -0.10 -2.06
C ASP A 139 10.72 1.00 -1.71
N PRO A 140 11.81 1.13 -2.47
CA PRO A 140 12.82 2.16 -2.23
C PRO A 140 12.27 3.59 -2.29
N GLN A 141 11.30 3.84 -3.16
CA GLN A 141 10.72 5.17 -3.34
C GLN A 141 9.71 5.53 -2.24
N GLY A 142 9.06 4.52 -1.67
CA GLY A 142 8.10 4.67 -0.59
C GLY A 142 8.74 4.92 0.79
N GLN A 143 10.09 5.02 0.88
CA GLN A 143 10.76 5.28 2.14
C GLN A 143 10.52 6.72 2.59
N LEU A 144 9.90 6.89 3.76
CA LEU A 144 9.73 8.22 4.34
C LEU A 144 11.11 8.77 4.72
N PRO A 145 11.41 10.04 4.37
CA PRO A 145 12.64 10.67 4.84
C PRO A 145 12.63 10.71 6.36
N THR A 146 13.54 9.97 6.97
CA THR A 146 13.76 10.02 8.42
C THR A 146 14.46 11.35 8.69
N VAL A 147 13.73 12.27 9.35
CA VAL A 147 14.19 13.53 9.95
C VAL A 147 15.56 14.02 9.50
N GLU A 148 15.56 15.24 8.90
CA GLU A 148 16.71 16.13 8.66
C GLU A 148 18.09 15.47 8.43
N ASN A 149 18.51 15.41 7.16
CA ASN A 149 19.89 15.17 6.68
C ASN A 149 20.45 13.74 6.61
N GLN A 150 19.69 12.71 6.82
CA GLN A 150 20.10 11.36 6.40
C GLN A 150 19.37 11.00 5.11
N THR A 151 20.01 11.24 3.98
CA THR A 151 19.64 10.56 2.73
C THR A 151 19.84 9.07 2.98
N ILE A 152 18.75 8.32 3.17
CA ILE A 152 18.81 6.87 3.18
C ILE A 152 19.38 6.52 1.81
N GLN A 153 20.60 6.00 1.78
CA GLN A 153 21.16 5.48 0.53
C GLN A 153 20.26 4.31 0.14
N THR A 154 19.45 4.53 -0.86
CA THR A 154 18.60 3.50 -1.42
C THR A 154 19.49 2.46 -2.05
N PRO A 155 19.51 1.21 -1.53
CA PRO A 155 20.36 0.18 -2.10
C PRO A 155 19.93 -0.11 -3.54
N GLU A 156 20.89 -0.38 -4.41
CA GLU A 156 20.62 -0.89 -5.74
C GLU A 156 20.00 -2.28 -5.59
N LEU A 157 18.78 -2.45 -6.12
CA LEU A 157 18.04 -3.69 -5.98
C LEU A 157 18.45 -4.67 -7.07
N GLU A 158 19.11 -5.75 -6.67
CA GLU A 158 19.47 -6.87 -7.54
C GLU A 158 19.00 -8.19 -6.95
N GLY A 159 18.78 -9.19 -7.78
CA GLY A 159 18.47 -10.56 -7.36
C GLY A 159 17.08 -11.05 -7.72
N GLN A 160 16.78 -12.26 -7.29
CA GLN A 160 15.55 -13.00 -7.68
C GLN A 160 14.25 -12.43 -7.09
N LEU A 161 14.35 -11.66 -6.01
CA LEU A 161 13.20 -11.06 -5.33
C LEU A 161 12.76 -9.73 -5.97
N VAL A 162 13.59 -9.17 -6.86
CA VAL A 162 13.29 -7.90 -7.53
C VAL A 162 12.14 -8.05 -8.50
N ARG A 163 11.22 -7.12 -8.44
CA ARG A 163 10.09 -6.97 -9.36
C ARG A 163 10.07 -5.52 -9.84
N PHE A 164 9.34 -5.25 -10.90
CA PHE A 164 9.22 -3.92 -11.46
C PHE A 164 7.75 -3.51 -11.50
N THR A 165 7.49 -2.25 -11.21
CA THR A 165 6.18 -1.63 -11.42
C THR A 165 5.92 -1.45 -12.93
N ASN A 166 4.71 -1.05 -13.29
CA ASN A 166 4.38 -0.73 -14.69
C ASN A 166 5.20 0.46 -15.23
N GLU A 167 5.66 1.33 -14.34
CA GLU A 167 6.52 2.47 -14.60
C GLU A 167 8.01 2.09 -14.71
N GLY A 168 8.36 0.82 -14.43
CA GLY A 168 9.71 0.29 -14.49
C GLY A 168 10.52 0.48 -13.21
N GLU A 169 9.88 0.84 -12.10
CA GLU A 169 10.55 1.06 -10.83
C GLU A 169 10.79 -0.26 -10.08
N PRO A 170 12.00 -0.54 -9.60
CA PRO A 170 12.31 -1.78 -8.93
C PRO A 170 11.79 -1.78 -7.48
N TYR A 171 11.27 -2.91 -7.05
CA TYR A 171 10.88 -3.20 -5.66
C TYR A 171 11.15 -4.66 -5.30
N LEU A 172 11.30 -4.96 -4.01
CA LEU A 172 11.43 -6.34 -3.53
C LEU A 172 10.08 -6.87 -3.09
N LYS A 173 9.80 -8.14 -3.43
CA LYS A 173 8.59 -8.82 -3.03
C LYS A 173 8.88 -10.27 -2.65
N VAL A 174 8.48 -10.66 -1.45
CA VAL A 174 8.40 -12.05 -1.02
C VAL A 174 6.97 -12.40 -0.65
N THR A 175 6.56 -13.63 -0.97
CA THR A 175 5.18 -14.09 -0.76
C THR A 175 5.18 -15.49 -0.16
N GLN A 176 4.31 -15.70 0.84
CA GLN A 176 4.01 -17.01 1.41
C GLN A 176 2.50 -17.22 1.38
N SER A 177 2.04 -18.28 0.70
CA SER A 177 0.62 -18.61 0.62
C SER A 177 0.26 -19.71 1.62
N GLN A 178 -0.88 -19.56 2.31
CA GLN A 178 -1.42 -20.55 3.24
C GLN A 178 -2.91 -20.73 3.01
N ARG A 179 -3.39 -21.97 3.20
CA ARG A 179 -4.82 -22.25 3.19
C ARG A 179 -5.45 -21.76 4.47
N ILE A 180 -6.35 -20.80 4.38
CA ILE A 180 -7.04 -20.18 5.52
C ILE A 180 -8.53 -20.20 5.23
N PRO A 181 -9.33 -20.91 6.08
CA PRO A 181 -10.78 -20.94 5.92
C PRO A 181 -11.39 -19.55 6.12
N LEU A 182 -12.58 -19.37 5.56
CA LEU A 182 -13.35 -18.16 5.81
C LEU A 182 -13.70 -18.02 7.30
N PRO A 183 -13.91 -16.77 7.76
CA PRO A 183 -14.30 -16.51 9.14
C PRO A 183 -15.56 -17.25 9.53
N THR A 184 -15.56 -17.78 10.74
CA THR A 184 -16.73 -18.39 11.38
C THR A 184 -16.86 -17.89 12.80
N GLY A 185 -18.07 -17.94 13.36
CA GLY A 185 -18.33 -17.54 14.74
C GLY A 185 -18.84 -16.11 14.88
N ARG A 186 -19.13 -15.76 16.13
CA ARG A 186 -19.74 -14.46 16.52
C ARG A 186 -19.05 -13.93 17.77
N LYS A 187 -19.03 -12.62 17.87
CA LYS A 187 -18.62 -11.86 19.07
C LYS A 187 -19.57 -10.68 19.26
N THR A 188 -19.64 -10.16 20.47
CA THR A 188 -20.34 -8.91 20.72
C THR A 188 -19.77 -7.82 19.81
N PRO A 189 -20.59 -7.18 18.98
CA PRO A 189 -20.13 -6.09 18.11
C PRO A 189 -19.49 -4.98 18.93
N PRO A 190 -18.52 -4.26 18.39
CA PRO A 190 -18.04 -3.05 19.02
C PRO A 190 -19.20 -2.06 19.15
N VAL A 191 -19.28 -1.41 20.31
CA VAL A 191 -20.27 -0.35 20.50
C VAL A 191 -19.96 0.78 19.54
N VAL A 192 -20.90 1.05 18.64
CA VAL A 192 -20.77 2.17 17.70
C VAL A 192 -20.80 3.46 18.52
N LYS A 193 -19.68 4.15 18.54
CA LYS A 193 -19.58 5.45 19.21
C LYS A 193 -20.43 6.49 18.49
N PRO A 194 -21.00 7.47 19.20
CA PRO A 194 -21.79 8.53 18.56
C PRO A 194 -21.07 9.22 17.40
N GLU A 195 -19.74 9.42 17.53
CA GLU A 195 -18.88 10.02 16.51
C GLU A 195 -18.72 9.16 15.24
N ASP A 196 -18.87 7.84 15.34
CA ASP A 196 -18.71 6.91 14.20
C ASP A 196 -20.02 6.78 13.39
N ARG A 197 -21.13 7.34 13.88
CA ARG A 197 -22.41 7.32 13.17
C ARG A 197 -22.36 8.23 11.94
N ASN A 198 -23.15 7.93 10.93
CA ASN A 198 -23.28 8.75 9.73
C ASN A 198 -21.93 8.97 9.01
N TRP A 199 -21.11 7.91 8.90
CA TRP A 199 -19.80 7.97 8.21
C TRP A 199 -18.80 8.91 8.88
N GLY A 200 -18.79 8.96 10.21
CA GLY A 200 -17.92 9.83 10.97
C GLY A 200 -18.43 11.27 11.18
N TRP A 201 -19.63 11.57 10.71
CA TRP A 201 -20.28 12.87 10.94
C TRP A 201 -21.04 12.96 12.26
N GLY A 202 -21.20 11.84 12.97
CA GLY A 202 -21.90 11.78 14.24
C GLY A 202 -23.37 12.23 14.10
N THR A 203 -23.83 13.00 15.09
CA THR A 203 -25.15 13.65 15.09
C THR A 203 -25.20 14.95 14.29
N GLN A 204 -24.05 15.54 13.99
CA GLN A 204 -23.97 16.86 13.34
C GLN A 204 -24.51 16.87 11.91
N ARG A 205 -24.58 15.73 11.24
CA ARG A 205 -25.15 15.65 9.87
C ARG A 205 -26.61 16.05 9.77
N TYR A 206 -27.34 16.00 10.89
CA TYR A 206 -28.77 16.32 10.94
C TYR A 206 -29.05 17.63 11.69
N GLU A 207 -28.06 18.21 12.34
CA GLU A 207 -28.15 19.57 12.86
C GLU A 207 -27.96 20.54 11.71
N LEU A 208 -29.04 20.79 10.97
CA LEU A 208 -29.10 22.00 10.16
C LEU A 208 -28.86 23.17 11.13
N PRO A 209 -27.93 24.10 10.78
CA PRO A 209 -27.80 25.32 11.58
C PRO A 209 -29.20 25.90 11.74
N PRO A 210 -29.58 26.37 12.95
CA PRO A 210 -30.88 26.97 13.14
C PRO A 210 -31.07 27.98 12.01
N GLU A 211 -32.16 27.80 11.23
CA GLU A 211 -32.49 28.73 10.14
C GLU A 211 -32.39 30.13 10.73
N SER A 212 -31.39 30.86 10.27
CA SER A 212 -31.35 32.29 10.58
C SER A 212 -32.70 32.84 10.18
N PRO A 213 -33.43 33.52 11.11
CA PRO A 213 -34.76 33.99 10.79
C PRO A 213 -34.66 34.75 9.47
N ALA A 214 -35.35 34.26 8.46
CA ALA A 214 -35.34 34.86 7.14
C ALA A 214 -35.58 36.35 7.32
N PRO A 215 -34.73 37.23 6.79
CA PRO A 215 -34.90 38.66 6.95
C PRO A 215 -36.28 38.99 6.37
N LYS A 216 -37.19 39.38 7.27
CA LYS A 216 -38.51 39.83 6.89
C LYS A 216 -38.33 41.03 5.95
N ASN A 217 -38.72 40.86 4.68
CA ASN A 217 -38.76 41.91 3.66
C ASN A 217 -37.42 42.30 3.02
N VAL A 218 -36.56 41.41 2.67
CA VAL A 218 -35.63 41.67 1.57
C VAL A 218 -36.35 41.29 0.26
N ARG A 219 -36.91 42.30 -0.43
CA ARG A 219 -37.32 42.15 -1.81
C ARG A 219 -36.08 41.65 -2.56
N PRO A 220 -36.13 40.51 -3.26
CA PRO A 220 -34.97 40.08 -4.02
C PRO A 220 -34.58 41.22 -4.96
N PRO A 221 -33.30 41.57 -5.10
CA PRO A 221 -32.88 42.53 -6.09
C PRO A 221 -33.34 41.97 -7.42
N THR A 222 -34.17 42.74 -8.14
CA THR A 222 -34.52 42.47 -9.52
C THR A 222 -33.21 42.60 -10.28
N LEU A 223 -32.53 41.49 -10.48
CA LEU A 223 -31.43 41.43 -11.45
C LEU A 223 -32.11 41.57 -12.82
N GLU A 224 -32.23 42.80 -13.32
CA GLU A 224 -32.39 43.04 -14.73
C GLU A 224 -31.12 42.54 -15.41
N THR A 225 -31.05 41.24 -15.60
CA THR A 225 -30.08 40.63 -16.52
C THR A 225 -30.62 40.96 -17.92
N GLU A 226 -30.17 42.05 -18.49
CA GLU A 226 -30.21 42.20 -19.94
C GLU A 226 -29.37 41.06 -20.53
N GLN A 227 -30.03 39.98 -20.92
CA GLN A 227 -29.40 38.96 -21.75
C GLN A 227 -29.08 39.60 -23.10
N THR A 228 -27.86 40.08 -23.23
CA THR A 228 -27.38 40.54 -24.55
C THR A 228 -26.84 39.29 -25.27
N ASN A 229 -27.34 39.04 -26.49
CA ASN A 229 -26.77 38.03 -27.41
C ASN A 229 -25.46 38.54 -28.07
N GLN A 230 -24.78 39.51 -27.48
CA GLN A 230 -23.49 39.95 -27.96
C GLN A 230 -22.38 39.00 -27.55
N PRO A 231 -21.40 38.70 -28.43
CA PRO A 231 -20.27 37.87 -28.08
C PRO A 231 -19.47 38.56 -26.96
N LEU A 232 -19.06 37.75 -25.96
CA LEU A 232 -18.24 38.17 -24.82
C LEU A 232 -16.94 38.85 -25.29
N LEU A 233 -16.61 39.96 -24.68
CA LEU A 233 -15.35 40.66 -24.94
C LEU A 233 -14.19 39.89 -24.30
N PRO A 234 -12.97 39.93 -24.90
CA PRO A 234 -11.80 39.23 -24.33
C PRO A 234 -11.48 39.58 -22.88
N SER A 235 -11.88 40.76 -22.39
CA SER A 235 -11.71 41.22 -21.03
C SER A 235 -12.66 40.54 -20.02
N GLU A 236 -13.68 39.85 -20.46
CA GLU A 236 -14.66 39.16 -19.61
C GLU A 236 -14.27 37.70 -19.30
N PHE A 237 -13.24 37.19 -19.99
CA PHE A 237 -12.71 35.84 -19.77
C PHE A 237 -11.65 35.73 -18.65
N LEU A 238 -11.24 36.85 -18.04
CA LEU A 238 -10.20 36.91 -17.03
C LEU A 238 -10.74 37.49 -15.71
N ARG A 239 -11.51 36.66 -14.99
CA ARG A 239 -11.69 36.84 -13.54
C ARG A 239 -11.90 35.51 -12.84
#